data_abbb94da0a3327dde0657ef21331150e
#
_entry.id   abbb94da0a3327dde0657ef21331150e
#
_cell.length_a   1.000
_cell.length_b   1.000
_cell.length_c   1.000
_cell.angle_alpha   90.00
_cell.angle_beta   90.00
_cell.angle_gamma   90.00
#
_symmetry.space_group_name_H-M   'P 1'
#
loop_
_entity.id
_entity.type
_entity.pdbx_description
1 polymer ?
#
loop_
_entity_poly.entity_id
_entity_poly.type
_entity_poly.pdbx_seq_one_letter_code
_entity_poly.pdbx_strand_id
1 'polypeptide(L)'
;MLSKTYPCYIANQPQTSKTQLDVFDKYSGKLATRVAMPDAKAVEKAIAAAVKAARPMREFKPWARQAVLQHCVERFSVRRDELAEALCIEAGKPIKDAAGEVTRLIETFRIAAEEAVRINGETLNLELAARLDGYHGYTRRVPLGPVSFITPFNFPLNLVAHKVAPAIAAG
;
A
#
# COMPACT_ATOMS: atom_id res chain seq x y z
N MET A 1 14.33 8.73 15.33
CA MET A 1 13.70 8.51 16.67
C MET A 1 12.19 8.50 16.51
N LEU A 2 11.48 7.51 17.07
CA LEU A 2 10.02 7.40 16.96
C LEU A 2 9.30 8.52 17.73
N SER A 3 8.14 8.94 17.23
CA SER A 3 7.24 9.85 17.96
C SER A 3 6.66 9.16 19.21
N LYS A 4 6.28 9.93 20.23
CA LYS A 4 5.69 9.36 21.47
C LYS A 4 4.37 8.63 21.20
N THR A 5 3.61 9.09 20.22
CA THR A 5 2.32 8.49 19.82
C THR A 5 2.11 8.61 18.31
N TYR A 6 1.39 7.64 17.75
CA TYR A 6 0.95 7.67 16.35
C TYR A 6 -0.58 7.54 16.28
N PRO A 7 -1.25 8.38 15.48
CA PRO A 7 -2.68 8.24 15.21
C PRO A 7 -2.91 7.08 14.22
N CYS A 8 -4.14 6.58 14.14
CA CYS A 8 -4.60 5.91 12.92
C CYS A 8 -5.09 6.95 11.90
N TYR A 9 -5.18 6.57 10.62
CA TYR A 9 -5.59 7.49 9.56
C TYR A 9 -6.86 6.98 8.89
N ILE A 10 -7.86 7.85 8.77
CA ILE A 10 -9.10 7.59 8.04
C ILE A 10 -9.30 8.72 7.04
N ALA A 11 -9.42 8.41 5.76
CA ALA A 11 -9.52 9.39 4.67
C ALA A 11 -8.40 10.46 4.74
N ASN A 12 -7.16 10.04 5.00
CA ASN A 12 -5.96 10.87 5.19
C ASN A 12 -6.02 11.84 6.39
N GLN A 13 -7.00 11.71 7.28
CA GLN A 13 -7.09 12.50 8.49
C GLN A 13 -6.62 11.69 9.69
N PRO A 14 -5.70 12.23 10.53
CA PRO A 14 -5.27 11.56 11.75
C PRO A 14 -6.43 11.46 12.74
N GLN A 15 -6.59 10.27 13.32
CA GLN A 15 -7.61 9.99 14.33
C GLN A 15 -6.90 9.49 15.60
N THR A 16 -7.22 10.09 16.71
CA THR A 16 -6.79 9.62 18.04
C THR A 16 -7.82 8.66 18.61
N SER A 17 -7.39 7.78 19.50
CA SER A 17 -8.28 6.86 20.23
C SER A 17 -7.95 6.89 21.72
N LYS A 18 -8.95 6.62 22.55
CA LYS A 18 -8.75 6.41 23.99
C LYS A 18 -8.01 5.09 24.27
N THR A 19 -8.19 4.09 23.38
CA THR A 19 -7.49 2.83 23.43
C THR A 19 -6.22 2.93 22.59
N GLN A 20 -5.09 2.56 23.17
CA GLN A 20 -3.79 2.60 22.51
C GLN A 20 -3.10 1.24 22.65
N LEU A 21 -2.31 0.90 21.64
CA LEU A 21 -1.39 -0.24 21.67
C LEU A 21 -0.01 0.27 22.08
N ASP A 22 0.53 -0.27 23.15
CA ASP A 22 1.90 -0.03 23.57
C ASP A 22 2.87 -0.84 22.67
N VAL A 23 3.82 -0.13 22.07
CA VAL A 23 4.88 -0.74 21.26
C VAL A 23 6.19 -0.62 22.03
N PHE A 24 6.80 -1.77 22.33
CA PHE A 24 8.04 -1.85 23.09
C PHE A 24 9.22 -2.06 22.14
N ASP A 25 10.31 -1.44 22.44
CA ASP A 25 11.61 -1.74 21.86
C ASP A 25 11.99 -3.18 22.23
N LYS A 26 12.17 -4.02 21.22
CA LYS A 26 12.39 -5.46 21.41
C LYS A 26 13.75 -5.79 22.03
N TYR A 27 14.71 -4.88 21.95
CA TYR A 27 16.03 -5.07 22.56
C TYR A 27 16.05 -4.60 24.02
N SER A 28 15.56 -3.40 24.30
CA SER A 28 15.63 -2.83 25.65
C SER A 28 14.43 -3.15 26.53
N GLY A 29 13.33 -3.64 25.97
CA GLY A 29 12.05 -3.87 26.67
C GLY A 29 11.34 -2.59 27.10
N LYS A 30 11.86 -1.40 26.75
CA LYS A 30 11.25 -0.13 27.13
C LYS A 30 10.14 0.25 26.16
N LEU A 31 9.16 1.00 26.66
CA LEU A 31 8.11 1.58 25.83
C LEU A 31 8.73 2.54 24.81
N ALA A 32 8.58 2.21 23.52
CA ALA A 32 9.12 3.02 22.41
C ALA A 32 8.09 4.03 21.89
N THR A 33 6.84 3.59 21.72
CA THR A 33 5.75 4.45 21.23
C THR A 33 4.38 3.84 21.55
N ARG A 34 3.32 4.60 21.30
CA ARG A 34 1.93 4.15 21.37
C ARG A 34 1.22 4.40 20.05
N VAL A 35 0.35 3.48 19.66
CA VAL A 35 -0.44 3.60 18.44
C VAL A 35 -1.92 3.60 18.78
N ALA A 36 -2.67 4.52 18.19
CA ALA A 36 -4.11 4.59 18.36
C ALA A 36 -4.77 3.32 17.81
N MET A 37 -5.60 2.67 18.63
CA MET A 37 -6.39 1.50 18.24
C MET A 37 -7.77 1.97 17.75
N PRO A 38 -8.15 1.71 16.49
CA PRO A 38 -9.48 2.04 16.00
C PRO A 38 -10.54 1.13 16.64
N ASP A 39 -11.69 1.70 16.96
CA ASP A 39 -12.89 0.95 17.35
C ASP A 39 -13.71 0.53 16.10
N ALA A 40 -14.76 -0.25 16.31
CA ALA A 40 -15.64 -0.71 15.21
C ALA A 40 -16.24 0.47 14.42
N LYS A 41 -16.57 1.59 15.08
CA LYS A 41 -17.10 2.77 14.39
C LYS A 41 -16.04 3.44 13.50
N ALA A 42 -14.78 3.45 13.92
CA ALA A 42 -13.68 3.95 13.11
C ALA A 42 -13.43 3.06 11.88
N VAL A 43 -13.55 1.74 12.04
CA VAL A 43 -13.46 0.79 10.92
C VAL A 43 -14.60 1.02 9.90
N GLU A 44 -15.84 1.16 10.36
CA GLU A 44 -16.98 1.48 9.47
C GLU A 44 -16.78 2.79 8.72
N LYS A 45 -16.25 3.83 9.39
CA LYS A 45 -15.89 5.10 8.72
C LYS A 45 -14.81 4.92 7.66
N ALA A 46 -13.81 4.07 7.93
CA ALA A 46 -12.75 3.78 6.96
C ALA A 46 -13.31 3.06 5.72
N ILE A 47 -14.19 2.08 5.91
CA ILE A 47 -14.88 1.38 4.83
C ILE A 47 -15.72 2.35 4.00
N ALA A 48 -16.53 3.18 4.65
CA ALA A 48 -17.36 4.18 3.97
C ALA A 48 -16.51 5.19 3.18
N ALA A 49 -15.35 5.60 3.74
CA ALA A 49 -14.42 6.48 3.05
C ALA A 49 -13.80 5.81 1.81
N ALA A 50 -13.44 4.53 1.90
CA ALA A 50 -12.92 3.75 0.77
C ALA A 50 -13.97 3.59 -0.33
N VAL A 51 -15.22 3.29 0.03
CA VAL A 51 -16.34 3.21 -0.92
C VAL A 51 -16.57 4.56 -1.62
N LYS A 52 -16.55 5.67 -0.89
CA LYS A 52 -16.65 7.02 -1.46
C LYS A 52 -15.50 7.34 -2.42
N ALA A 53 -14.30 6.84 -2.14
CA ALA A 53 -13.11 7.05 -2.97
C ALA A 53 -13.07 6.16 -4.22
N ALA A 54 -13.91 5.13 -4.34
CA ALA A 54 -13.88 4.16 -5.45
C ALA A 54 -14.03 4.81 -6.82
N ARG A 55 -14.99 5.73 -6.99
CA ARG A 55 -15.19 6.42 -8.26
C ARG A 55 -14.03 7.36 -8.62
N PRO A 56 -13.59 8.29 -7.76
CA PRO A 56 -12.40 9.10 -8.02
C PRO A 56 -11.16 8.26 -8.36
N MET A 57 -10.94 7.14 -7.65
CA MET A 57 -9.80 6.26 -7.90
C MET A 57 -9.90 5.57 -9.27
N ARG A 58 -11.08 5.13 -9.69
CA ARG A 58 -11.32 4.56 -11.03
C ARG A 58 -11.03 5.56 -12.15
N GLU A 59 -11.36 6.83 -11.94
CA GLU A 59 -11.14 7.91 -12.90
C GLU A 59 -9.69 8.43 -12.89
N PHE A 60 -8.91 8.04 -11.86
CA PHE A 60 -7.53 8.46 -11.68
C PHE A 60 -6.63 7.82 -12.74
N LYS A 61 -6.01 8.67 -13.56
CA LYS A 61 -5.29 8.24 -14.76
C LYS A 61 -4.03 7.42 -14.44
N PRO A 62 -3.63 6.46 -15.28
CA PRO A 62 -2.44 5.64 -15.07
C PRO A 62 -1.17 6.45 -14.78
N TRP A 63 -0.90 7.50 -15.56
CA TRP A 63 0.25 8.37 -15.35
C TRP A 63 0.25 9.08 -13.99
N ALA A 64 -0.93 9.45 -13.50
CA ALA A 64 -1.07 10.09 -12.19
C ALA A 64 -0.88 9.09 -11.04
N ARG A 65 -1.35 7.84 -11.18
CA ARG A 65 -1.05 6.74 -10.26
C ARG A 65 0.44 6.43 -10.23
N GLN A 66 1.09 6.41 -11.39
CA GLN A 66 2.54 6.29 -11.50
C GLN A 66 3.26 7.39 -10.71
N ALA A 67 2.86 8.65 -10.88
CA ALA A 67 3.47 9.78 -10.17
C ALA A 67 3.34 9.67 -8.64
N VAL A 68 2.19 9.21 -8.13
CA VAL A 68 2.00 8.93 -6.70
C VAL A 68 2.97 7.85 -6.21
N LEU A 69 3.10 6.75 -6.95
CA LEU A 69 4.00 5.66 -6.59
C LEU A 69 5.47 6.08 -6.66
N GLN A 70 5.87 6.86 -7.66
CA GLN A 70 7.22 7.44 -7.76
C GLN A 70 7.52 8.37 -6.59
N HIS A 71 6.58 9.22 -6.21
CA HIS A 71 6.72 10.05 -5.01
C HIS A 71 6.94 9.20 -3.74
N CYS A 72 6.22 8.08 -3.60
CA CYS A 72 6.46 7.14 -2.50
C CYS A 72 7.90 6.58 -2.53
N VAL A 73 8.40 6.19 -3.71
CA VAL A 73 9.79 5.70 -3.88
C VAL A 73 10.80 6.74 -3.40
N GLU A 74 10.64 8.00 -3.80
CA GLU A 74 11.49 9.11 -3.37
C GLU A 74 11.44 9.30 -1.86
N ARG A 75 10.24 9.34 -1.28
CA ARG A 75 10.05 9.52 0.16
C ARG A 75 10.63 8.38 0.99
N PHE A 76 10.47 7.14 0.57
CA PHE A 76 11.06 5.98 1.26
C PHE A 76 12.59 5.97 1.12
N SER A 77 13.12 6.38 -0.03
CA SER A 77 14.58 6.46 -0.25
C SER A 77 15.23 7.48 0.68
N VAL A 78 14.63 8.67 0.83
CA VAL A 78 15.13 9.71 1.75
C VAL A 78 15.02 9.28 3.22
N ARG A 79 14.01 8.48 3.58
CA ARG A 79 13.75 8.03 4.95
C ARG A 79 14.27 6.62 5.23
N ARG A 80 15.21 6.12 4.43
CA ARG A 80 15.69 4.74 4.48
C ARG A 80 16.20 4.33 5.86
N ASP A 81 17.08 5.14 6.44
CA ASP A 81 17.68 4.83 7.72
C ASP A 81 16.66 4.92 8.87
N GLU A 82 15.78 5.93 8.83
CA GLU A 82 14.68 6.08 9.78
C GLU A 82 13.76 4.85 9.78
N LEU A 83 13.40 4.34 8.58
CA LEU A 83 12.55 3.16 8.44
C LEU A 83 13.25 1.89 8.92
N ALA A 84 14.55 1.73 8.65
CA ALA A 84 15.34 0.61 9.13
C ALA A 84 15.47 0.62 10.65
N GLU A 85 15.73 1.78 11.26
CA GLU A 85 15.77 1.95 12.72
C GLU A 85 14.41 1.60 13.35
N ALA A 86 13.30 2.05 12.76
CA ALA A 86 11.95 1.73 13.24
C ALA A 86 11.69 0.22 13.23
N LEU A 87 12.14 -0.52 12.21
CA LEU A 87 12.05 -1.98 12.15
C LEU A 87 12.88 -2.67 13.24
N CYS A 88 14.07 -2.13 13.56
CA CYS A 88 14.89 -2.66 14.66
C CYS A 88 14.16 -2.51 16.00
N ILE A 89 13.58 -1.36 16.26
CA ILE A 89 12.88 -1.06 17.50
C ILE A 89 11.59 -1.88 17.62
N GLU A 90 10.75 -1.82 16.59
CA GLU A 90 9.39 -2.36 16.63
C GLU A 90 9.36 -3.89 16.44
N ALA A 91 10.13 -4.40 15.49
CA ALA A 91 10.13 -5.81 15.11
C ALA A 91 11.32 -6.60 15.65
N GLY A 92 12.32 -5.94 16.25
CA GLY A 92 13.53 -6.60 16.76
C GLY A 92 14.44 -7.13 15.67
N LYS A 93 14.37 -6.59 14.45
CA LYS A 93 15.20 -7.05 13.33
C LYS A 93 16.63 -6.56 13.45
N PRO A 94 17.65 -7.38 13.09
CA PRO A 94 18.99 -6.90 12.87
C PRO A 94 18.99 -5.77 11.83
N ILE A 95 19.82 -4.74 12.03
CA ILE A 95 19.83 -3.55 11.16
C ILE A 95 20.11 -3.89 9.68
N LYS A 96 20.92 -4.91 9.42
CA LYS A 96 21.20 -5.39 8.06
C LYS A 96 19.92 -5.93 7.39
N ASP A 97 19.13 -6.70 8.10
CA ASP A 97 17.88 -7.28 7.59
C ASP A 97 16.80 -6.21 7.45
N ALA A 98 16.75 -5.27 8.40
CA ALA A 98 15.86 -4.12 8.35
C ALA A 98 16.16 -3.24 7.13
N ALA A 99 17.41 -2.92 6.85
CA ALA A 99 17.83 -2.19 5.67
C ALA A 99 17.49 -2.93 4.37
N GLY A 100 17.64 -4.26 4.36
CA GLY A 100 17.24 -5.13 3.25
C GLY A 100 15.72 -5.09 3.01
N GLU A 101 14.92 -5.04 4.07
CA GLU A 101 13.46 -4.92 3.95
C GLU A 101 13.05 -3.56 3.37
N VAL A 102 13.69 -2.47 3.80
CA VAL A 102 13.44 -1.14 3.22
C VAL A 102 13.83 -1.09 1.74
N THR A 103 14.90 -1.77 1.33
CA THR A 103 15.25 -1.90 -0.09
C THR A 103 14.10 -2.55 -0.88
N ARG A 104 13.57 -3.67 -0.39
CA ARG A 104 12.44 -4.36 -1.05
C ARG A 104 11.15 -3.54 -1.07
N LEU A 105 10.87 -2.76 -0.01
CA LEU A 105 9.78 -1.78 0.00
C LEU A 105 9.89 -0.81 -1.19
N ILE A 106 11.06 -0.19 -1.35
CA ILE A 106 11.34 0.78 -2.42
C ILE A 106 11.21 0.13 -3.79
N GLU A 107 11.80 -1.04 -3.98
CA GLU A 107 11.74 -1.78 -5.25
C GLU A 107 10.31 -2.19 -5.62
N THR A 108 9.51 -2.64 -4.65
CA THR A 108 8.10 -3.00 -4.88
C THR A 108 7.28 -1.80 -5.37
N PHE A 109 7.46 -0.63 -4.75
CA PHE A 109 6.79 0.60 -5.19
C PHE A 109 7.31 1.07 -6.56
N ARG A 110 8.62 0.93 -6.85
CA ARG A 110 9.20 1.26 -8.14
C ARG A 110 8.60 0.40 -9.26
N ILE A 111 8.56 -0.92 -9.07
CA ILE A 111 7.96 -1.85 -10.04
C ILE A 111 6.48 -1.52 -10.24
N ALA A 112 5.73 -1.28 -9.17
CA ALA A 112 4.32 -0.90 -9.25
C ALA A 112 4.11 0.42 -10.02
N ALA A 113 5.02 1.40 -9.86
CA ALA A 113 4.98 2.65 -10.61
C ALA A 113 5.20 2.41 -12.11
N GLU A 114 6.16 1.55 -12.48
CA GLU A 114 6.41 1.20 -13.87
C GLU A 114 5.24 0.44 -14.49
N GLU A 115 4.63 -0.48 -13.75
CA GLU A 115 3.50 -1.27 -14.22
C GLU A 115 2.18 -0.48 -14.28
N ALA A 116 2.01 0.57 -13.49
CA ALA A 116 0.78 1.39 -13.48
C ALA A 116 0.37 1.89 -14.88
N VAL A 117 1.34 2.13 -15.77
CA VAL A 117 1.13 2.60 -17.14
C VAL A 117 1.20 1.46 -18.18
N ARG A 118 1.42 0.22 -17.74
CA ARG A 118 1.52 -0.97 -18.62
C ARG A 118 0.36 -1.95 -18.45
N ILE A 119 -0.61 -1.66 -17.58
CA ILE A 119 -1.79 -2.50 -17.36
C ILE A 119 -2.73 -2.33 -18.55
N ASN A 120 -2.47 -3.10 -19.61
CA ASN A 120 -3.24 -3.08 -20.85
C ASN A 120 -4.25 -4.26 -20.89
N GLY A 121 -5.17 -4.20 -21.85
CA GLY A 121 -5.95 -5.34 -22.30
C GLY A 121 -5.25 -6.07 -23.44
N GLU A 122 -5.98 -7.00 -24.03
CA GLU A 122 -5.53 -7.83 -25.16
C GLU A 122 -6.50 -7.69 -26.31
N THR A 123 -5.99 -7.72 -27.53
CA THR A 123 -6.79 -7.90 -28.74
C THR A 123 -6.93 -9.39 -29.02
N LEU A 124 -8.15 -9.86 -29.20
CA LEU A 124 -8.46 -11.25 -29.46
C LEU A 124 -8.75 -11.45 -30.95
N ASN A 125 -8.13 -12.44 -31.57
CA ASN A 125 -8.52 -12.89 -32.89
C ASN A 125 -9.78 -13.75 -32.76
N LEU A 126 -10.89 -13.28 -33.29
CA LEU A 126 -12.18 -13.98 -33.28
C LEU A 126 -12.54 -14.60 -34.62
N GLU A 127 -11.76 -14.37 -35.69
CA GLU A 127 -11.98 -14.93 -37.03
C GLU A 127 -11.58 -16.40 -37.10
N LEU A 128 -12.10 -17.22 -36.18
CA LEU A 128 -11.80 -18.64 -36.06
C LEU A 128 -12.76 -19.54 -36.88
N ALA A 129 -13.82 -18.98 -37.44
CA ALA A 129 -14.81 -19.66 -38.28
C ALA A 129 -15.54 -18.64 -39.14
N ALA A 130 -16.02 -19.06 -40.33
CA ALA A 130 -16.69 -18.18 -41.30
C ALA A 130 -17.84 -17.35 -40.71
N ARG A 131 -18.56 -17.89 -39.73
CA ARG A 131 -19.65 -17.16 -39.01
C ARG A 131 -19.15 -16.01 -38.12
N LEU A 132 -17.85 -15.90 -37.89
CA LEU A 132 -17.20 -14.90 -37.05
C LEU A 132 -16.39 -13.88 -37.87
N ASP A 133 -16.53 -13.93 -39.19
CA ASP A 133 -15.88 -12.98 -40.09
C ASP A 133 -16.31 -11.55 -39.77
N GLY A 134 -15.32 -10.62 -39.63
CA GLY A 134 -15.54 -9.22 -39.25
C GLY A 134 -15.77 -8.96 -37.76
N TYR A 135 -15.70 -9.98 -36.89
CA TYR A 135 -15.78 -9.78 -35.45
C TYR A 135 -14.42 -9.40 -34.87
N HIS A 136 -14.42 -8.35 -34.05
CA HIS A 136 -13.23 -7.88 -33.32
C HIS A 136 -13.50 -7.98 -31.83
N GLY A 137 -12.55 -8.58 -31.09
CA GLY A 137 -12.63 -8.73 -29.63
C GLY A 137 -11.46 -8.06 -28.95
N TYR A 138 -11.71 -7.50 -27.78
CA TYR A 138 -10.67 -7.00 -26.91
C TYR A 138 -11.06 -7.16 -25.43
N THR A 139 -10.05 -7.32 -24.58
CA THR A 139 -10.22 -7.29 -23.14
C THR A 139 -9.77 -5.94 -22.59
N ARG A 140 -10.35 -5.53 -21.47
CA ARG A 140 -9.92 -4.35 -20.73
C ARG A 140 -9.89 -4.68 -19.25
N ARG A 141 -8.79 -4.36 -18.59
CA ARG A 141 -8.68 -4.44 -17.13
C ARG A 141 -9.37 -3.23 -16.52
N VAL A 142 -10.20 -3.47 -15.50
CA VAL A 142 -10.91 -2.42 -14.78
C VAL A 142 -10.64 -2.58 -13.28
N PRO A 143 -10.60 -1.46 -12.51
CA PRO A 143 -10.46 -1.52 -11.06
C PRO A 143 -11.54 -2.35 -10.40
N LEU A 144 -11.15 -3.17 -9.42
CA LEU A 144 -12.07 -4.03 -8.66
C LEU A 144 -12.95 -3.20 -7.72
N GLY A 145 -12.44 -2.10 -7.21
CA GLY A 145 -13.07 -1.26 -6.19
C GLY A 145 -12.32 -1.32 -4.85
N PRO A 146 -12.97 -0.95 -3.75
CA PRO A 146 -12.36 -0.97 -2.43
C PRO A 146 -11.92 -2.36 -2.03
N VAL A 147 -10.72 -2.46 -1.47
CA VAL A 147 -10.12 -3.71 -1.00
C VAL A 147 -9.63 -3.57 0.44
N SER A 148 -9.71 -4.65 1.20
CA SER A 148 -9.17 -4.74 2.55
C SER A 148 -7.89 -5.57 2.54
N PHE A 149 -6.88 -5.12 3.29
CA PHE A 149 -5.62 -5.81 3.42
C PHE A 149 -5.37 -6.21 4.87
N ILE A 150 -5.04 -7.50 5.06
CA ILE A 150 -4.54 -8.03 6.32
C ILE A 150 -3.12 -8.50 6.06
N THR A 151 -2.15 -7.89 6.74
CA THR A 151 -0.73 -8.18 6.55
C THR A 151 -0.19 -8.99 7.73
N PRO A 152 0.67 -10.01 7.47
CA PRO A 152 1.47 -10.62 8.53
C PRO A 152 2.45 -9.62 9.14
N PHE A 153 2.90 -9.92 10.35
CA PHE A 153 3.77 -9.03 11.14
C PHE A 153 5.27 -9.22 10.90
N ASN A 154 5.69 -10.32 10.25
CA ASN A 154 7.09 -10.71 10.14
C ASN A 154 7.93 -9.90 9.15
N PHE A 155 7.30 -9.20 8.21
CA PHE A 155 7.91 -8.22 7.31
C PHE A 155 6.98 -7.01 7.18
N PRO A 156 6.90 -6.17 8.22
CA PRO A 156 5.82 -5.19 8.37
C PRO A 156 5.79 -4.11 7.29
N LEU A 157 6.93 -3.74 6.70
CA LEU A 157 6.96 -2.80 5.57
C LEU A 157 6.75 -3.49 4.23
N ASN A 158 7.48 -4.59 3.99
CA ASN A 158 7.47 -5.24 2.68
C ASN A 158 6.13 -5.88 2.37
N LEU A 159 5.47 -6.51 3.34
CA LEU A 159 4.16 -7.13 3.11
C LEU A 159 3.03 -6.12 2.93
N VAL A 160 3.15 -4.94 3.53
CA VAL A 160 2.27 -3.80 3.21
C VAL A 160 2.52 -3.31 1.77
N ALA A 161 3.80 -3.17 1.37
CA ALA A 161 4.16 -2.76 0.01
C ALA A 161 3.56 -3.69 -1.05
N HIS A 162 3.67 -5.01 -0.87
CA HIS A 162 3.13 -6.00 -1.81
C HIS A 162 1.60 -5.98 -1.97
N LYS A 163 0.88 -5.29 -1.10
CA LYS A 163 -0.57 -5.12 -1.18
C LYS A 163 -0.95 -3.72 -1.66
N VAL A 164 -0.38 -2.69 -1.04
CA VAL A 164 -0.77 -1.29 -1.30
C VAL A 164 -0.25 -0.80 -2.65
N ALA A 165 1.00 -1.09 -2.99
CA ALA A 165 1.60 -0.60 -4.23
C ALA A 165 0.88 -1.13 -5.49
N PRO A 166 0.65 -2.46 -5.66
CA PRO A 166 -0.09 -2.96 -6.81
C PRO A 166 -1.57 -2.53 -6.81
N ALA A 167 -2.19 -2.34 -5.66
CA ALA A 167 -3.56 -1.84 -5.60
C ALA A 167 -3.67 -0.41 -6.14
N ILE A 168 -2.72 0.47 -5.77
CA ILE A 168 -2.67 1.85 -6.32
C ILE A 168 -2.37 1.79 -7.83
N ALA A 169 -1.46 0.92 -8.28
CA ALA A 169 -1.13 0.77 -9.69
C ALA A 169 -2.34 0.33 -10.53
N ALA A 170 -3.17 -0.57 -9.99
CA ALA A 170 -4.35 -1.10 -10.68
C ALA A 170 -5.54 -0.14 -10.67
N GLY A 171 -5.67 0.72 -9.68
CA GLY A 171 -6.71 1.75 -9.58
C GLY A 171 -7.85 1.46 -8.64
#